data_99219ab03c9dbb56fcce5e727cbacb5f
#
_entry.id   99219ab03c9dbb56fcce5e727cbacb5f
#
_cell.length_a   1.000
_cell.length_b   1.000
_cell.length_c   1.000
_cell.angle_alpha   90.00
_cell.angle_beta   90.00
_cell.angle_gamma   90.00
#
_symmetry.space_group_name_H-M   'P 1'
#
loop_
_entity.id
_entity.type
_entity.pdbx_description
1 polymer ?
#
loop_
_entity_poly.entity_id
_entity_poly.type
_entity_poly.pdbx_seq_one_letter_code
_entity_poly.pdbx_strand_id
1 'polypeptide(L)'
;MGTLATEFRIAYNNGSGPGLAAVLTPIPTRDDPDRLLSFYNFSNPAYLTKDLNSSFFHGKNPRVPKAEQHAWVDIFAAYWEAVGEILKSEAGHPGASAVAIFNAWKKVANAVIRGYSVQSGLPAWSLPCLYTVGKYLRTFAIKADLQVASQGSSGLDFQEEVAADFEKNATLEDAARVINRMFTLCLSDRAPIEESRKWGIYNTTNLLFKTYFKINSVGLTKNLIRAIKAQSDDLPPLDAFPKSHIVTFEYYLGVIHFLDENYAEAEEHLTNAWKLCYRHANKNRDNQLLAPFPRLEKLFRPLSNCIRTGDLVGFDKAMSAGEEEFVKRRIYLPLERGRDIALRNLFRKVFIAGGFEESKDGQPPIRRTRVPVAEFAAALRIGTHATGRTRVDMDEVECLLANLIYKGLMKGYIARERGIVVLSKNNSAFPGTGV
;
A
#
# COMPACT_ATOMS: atom_id res chain seq x y z
N MET A 1 -4.07 -30.77 -26.63
CA MET A 1 -4.74 -31.26 -25.41
C MET A 1 -3.79 -31.64 -24.26
N GLY A 2 -2.53 -31.86 -24.54
CA GLY A 2 -1.61 -32.42 -23.54
C GLY A 2 -1.19 -31.52 -22.41
N THR A 3 -1.06 -30.24 -22.63
CA THR A 3 -0.30 -29.38 -21.70
C THR A 3 -1.06 -28.99 -20.42
N LEU A 4 -2.18 -28.30 -20.48
CA LEU A 4 -2.86 -27.76 -19.31
C LEU A 4 -3.46 -28.83 -18.36
N ALA A 5 -4.12 -29.87 -18.92
CA ALA A 5 -4.61 -30.99 -18.13
C ALA A 5 -3.48 -31.84 -17.55
N THR A 6 -2.38 -31.94 -18.25
CA THR A 6 -1.17 -32.66 -17.78
C THR A 6 -0.47 -31.87 -16.69
N GLU A 7 -0.32 -30.55 -16.85
CA GLU A 7 0.22 -29.64 -15.81
C GLU A 7 -0.63 -29.71 -14.54
N PHE A 8 -1.95 -29.64 -14.67
CA PHE A 8 -2.87 -29.80 -13.52
C PHE A 8 -2.64 -31.11 -12.80
N ARG A 9 -2.60 -32.24 -13.55
CA ARG A 9 -2.40 -33.57 -12.96
C ARG A 9 -1.06 -33.69 -12.23
N ILE A 10 0.01 -33.19 -12.83
CA ILE A 10 1.34 -33.20 -12.21
C ILE A 10 1.33 -32.34 -10.93
N ALA A 11 0.78 -31.13 -11.01
CA ALA A 11 0.72 -30.21 -9.87
C ALA A 11 -0.13 -30.78 -8.73
N TYR A 12 -1.29 -31.37 -9.05
CA TYR A 12 -2.19 -31.96 -8.06
C TYR A 12 -1.56 -33.20 -7.38
N ASN A 13 -0.98 -34.11 -8.15
CA ASN A 13 -0.35 -35.33 -7.61
C ASN A 13 0.87 -35.01 -6.72
N ASN A 14 1.58 -33.92 -7.02
CA ASN A 14 2.71 -33.46 -6.23
C ASN A 14 2.29 -32.59 -5.02
N GLY A 15 1.01 -32.33 -4.80
CA GLY A 15 0.55 -31.41 -3.76
C GLY A 15 1.08 -29.98 -3.94
N SER A 16 1.39 -29.59 -5.19
CA SER A 16 2.03 -28.31 -5.50
C SER A 16 1.01 -27.19 -5.67
N GLY A 17 0.73 -26.43 -4.63
CA GLY A 17 -0.12 -25.25 -4.72
C GLY A 17 0.36 -24.20 -5.73
N PRO A 18 1.66 -23.85 -5.77
CA PRO A 18 2.20 -22.97 -6.82
C PRO A 18 2.03 -23.54 -8.23
N GLY A 19 2.17 -24.85 -8.40
CA GLY A 19 1.93 -25.53 -9.69
C GLY A 19 0.48 -25.38 -10.13
N LEU A 20 -0.51 -25.62 -9.23
CA LEU A 20 -1.92 -25.39 -9.54
C LEU A 20 -2.23 -23.92 -9.85
N ALA A 21 -1.61 -23.00 -9.14
CA ALA A 21 -1.74 -21.58 -9.40
C ALA A 21 -1.21 -21.18 -10.78
N ALA A 22 -0.12 -21.81 -11.23
CA ALA A 22 0.46 -21.61 -12.55
C ALA A 22 -0.52 -22.07 -13.65
N VAL A 23 -1.27 -23.15 -13.42
CA VAL A 23 -2.30 -23.64 -14.36
C VAL A 23 -3.38 -22.58 -14.61
N LEU A 24 -3.76 -21.81 -13.60
CA LEU A 24 -4.77 -20.75 -13.69
C LEU A 24 -4.20 -19.39 -14.13
N THR A 25 -2.95 -19.30 -14.53
CA THR A 25 -2.34 -18.04 -14.97
C THR A 25 -2.84 -17.65 -16.37
N PRO A 26 -3.43 -16.44 -16.54
CA PRO A 26 -3.97 -15.98 -17.82
C PRO A 26 -2.90 -15.41 -18.77
N ILE A 27 -1.65 -15.76 -18.55
CA ILE A 27 -0.52 -15.33 -19.39
C ILE A 27 0.16 -16.60 -19.90
N PRO A 28 0.41 -16.70 -21.20
CA PRO A 28 1.16 -17.83 -21.75
C PRO A 28 2.56 -17.91 -21.15
N THR A 29 3.10 -19.09 -20.99
CA THR A 29 4.48 -19.30 -20.58
C THR A 29 5.42 -19.07 -21.76
N ARG A 30 6.71 -18.80 -21.48
CA ARG A 30 7.72 -18.67 -22.56
C ARG A 30 7.91 -19.99 -23.33
N ASP A 31 7.74 -21.09 -22.62
CA ASP A 31 7.96 -22.45 -23.18
C ASP A 31 6.74 -22.96 -23.99
N ASP A 32 5.55 -22.41 -23.73
CA ASP A 32 4.33 -22.76 -24.48
C ASP A 32 3.48 -21.47 -24.68
N PRO A 33 3.79 -20.69 -25.73
CA PRO A 33 3.06 -19.47 -26.07
C PRO A 33 1.61 -19.74 -26.51
N ASP A 34 1.33 -20.91 -27.11
CA ASP A 34 0.02 -21.28 -27.62
C ASP A 34 -0.88 -21.99 -26.59
N ARG A 35 -0.43 -22.09 -25.35
CA ARG A 35 -1.12 -22.80 -24.27
C ARG A 35 -2.57 -22.39 -24.11
N LEU A 36 -2.83 -21.08 -24.07
CA LEU A 36 -4.19 -20.54 -23.89
C LEU A 36 -5.06 -20.82 -25.12
N LEU A 37 -4.51 -20.67 -26.32
CA LEU A 37 -5.21 -20.98 -27.57
C LEU A 37 -5.54 -22.45 -27.66
N SER A 38 -4.60 -23.32 -27.33
CA SER A 38 -4.80 -24.77 -27.30
C SER A 38 -5.87 -25.19 -26.30
N PHE A 39 -5.92 -24.54 -25.13
CA PHE A 39 -6.94 -24.77 -24.13
C PHE A 39 -8.32 -24.27 -24.59
N TYR A 40 -8.40 -23.11 -25.22
CA TYR A 40 -9.66 -22.59 -25.73
C TYR A 40 -10.25 -23.46 -26.86
N ASN A 41 -9.43 -23.93 -27.79
CA ASN A 41 -9.84 -24.69 -28.94
C ASN A 41 -10.15 -26.16 -28.62
N PHE A 42 -9.92 -26.64 -27.38
CA PHE A 42 -10.13 -28.07 -27.08
C PHE A 42 -11.61 -28.44 -26.92
N SER A 43 -12.50 -27.46 -26.68
CA SER A 43 -13.93 -27.68 -26.49
C SER A 43 -14.75 -26.51 -26.98
N ASN A 44 -16.05 -26.68 -26.94
CA ASN A 44 -17.04 -25.62 -27.22
C ASN A 44 -18.06 -25.50 -26.06
N PRO A 45 -18.84 -24.43 -26.00
CA PRO A 45 -19.77 -24.19 -24.89
C PRO A 45 -20.75 -25.33 -24.61
N ALA A 46 -21.16 -26.07 -25.65
CA ALA A 46 -22.15 -27.15 -25.53
C ALA A 46 -21.60 -28.40 -24.83
N TYR A 47 -20.31 -28.69 -25.00
CA TYR A 47 -19.70 -29.93 -24.50
C TYR A 47 -18.64 -29.66 -23.41
N LEU A 48 -18.39 -28.40 -23.06
CA LEU A 48 -17.28 -27.97 -22.19
C LEU A 48 -17.20 -28.78 -20.90
N THR A 49 -18.29 -28.89 -20.15
CA THR A 49 -18.31 -29.61 -18.85
C THR A 49 -17.96 -31.08 -19.01
N LYS A 50 -18.46 -31.74 -20.09
CA LYS A 50 -18.20 -33.15 -20.39
C LYS A 50 -16.72 -33.35 -20.77
N ASP A 51 -16.19 -32.45 -21.61
CA ASP A 51 -14.82 -32.53 -22.08
C ASP A 51 -13.82 -32.23 -20.97
N LEU A 52 -14.13 -31.27 -20.07
CA LEU A 52 -13.34 -31.00 -18.87
C LEU A 52 -13.29 -32.23 -17.95
N ASN A 53 -14.44 -32.83 -17.65
CA ASN A 53 -14.50 -34.07 -16.85
C ASN A 53 -13.67 -35.18 -17.48
N SER A 54 -13.82 -35.39 -18.78
CA SER A 54 -13.08 -36.43 -19.50
C SER A 54 -11.56 -36.18 -19.53
N SER A 55 -11.15 -34.93 -19.79
CA SER A 55 -9.72 -34.60 -19.99
C SER A 55 -8.94 -34.50 -18.70
N PHE A 56 -9.55 -33.99 -17.64
CA PHE A 56 -8.88 -33.72 -16.38
C PHE A 56 -9.02 -34.87 -15.38
N PHE A 57 -10.18 -35.56 -15.34
CA PHE A 57 -10.54 -36.47 -14.25
C PHE A 57 -10.80 -37.90 -14.68
N HIS A 58 -10.97 -38.21 -16.02
CA HIS A 58 -11.06 -39.58 -16.51
C HIS A 58 -9.67 -40.20 -16.68
N GLY A 59 -9.48 -41.39 -16.11
CA GLY A 59 -8.24 -42.14 -16.21
C GLY A 59 -7.61 -42.47 -14.85
N LYS A 60 -6.44 -43.13 -14.87
CA LYS A 60 -5.79 -43.68 -13.67
C LYS A 60 -5.20 -42.65 -12.70
N ASN A 61 -5.20 -41.36 -13.03
CA ASN A 61 -4.67 -40.28 -12.18
C ASN A 61 -5.18 -38.90 -12.66
N PRO A 62 -5.46 -37.89 -11.77
CA PRO A 62 -5.28 -37.87 -10.32
C PRO A 62 -6.50 -38.46 -9.59
N ARG A 63 -6.27 -38.98 -8.36
CA ARG A 63 -7.38 -39.33 -7.46
C ARG A 63 -7.93 -38.09 -6.78
N VAL A 64 -8.55 -37.19 -7.54
CA VAL A 64 -9.23 -36.02 -6.97
C VAL A 64 -10.55 -36.50 -6.36
N PRO A 65 -10.87 -36.15 -5.11
CA PRO A 65 -12.16 -36.42 -4.49
C PRO A 65 -13.32 -35.87 -5.34
N LYS A 66 -14.45 -36.57 -5.42
CA LYS A 66 -15.59 -36.16 -6.26
C LYS A 66 -16.08 -34.74 -5.95
N ALA A 67 -16.08 -34.33 -4.67
CA ALA A 67 -16.48 -32.98 -4.26
C ALA A 67 -15.54 -31.92 -4.84
N GLU A 68 -14.24 -32.18 -4.83
CA GLU A 68 -13.24 -31.28 -5.44
C GLU A 68 -13.33 -31.28 -6.97
N GLN A 69 -13.63 -32.43 -7.61
CA GLN A 69 -13.78 -32.49 -9.05
C GLN A 69 -14.83 -31.52 -9.57
N HIS A 70 -16.00 -31.46 -8.92
CA HIS A 70 -17.03 -30.48 -9.30
C HIS A 70 -16.54 -29.04 -9.18
N ALA A 71 -15.86 -28.71 -8.08
CA ALA A 71 -15.29 -27.38 -7.89
C ALA A 71 -14.27 -27.03 -8.98
N TRP A 72 -13.38 -27.96 -9.32
CA TRP A 72 -12.39 -27.74 -10.39
C TRP A 72 -13.02 -27.62 -11.78
N VAL A 73 -14.07 -28.41 -12.08
CA VAL A 73 -14.82 -28.28 -13.34
C VAL A 73 -15.44 -26.90 -13.47
N ASP A 74 -16.07 -26.40 -12.41
CA ASP A 74 -16.65 -25.06 -12.40
C ASP A 74 -15.57 -23.96 -12.60
N ILE A 75 -14.41 -24.14 -11.95
CA ILE A 75 -13.29 -23.21 -12.07
C ILE A 75 -12.75 -23.22 -13.50
N PHE A 76 -12.51 -24.40 -14.09
CA PHE A 76 -11.98 -24.50 -15.46
C PHE A 76 -12.99 -24.07 -16.51
N ALA A 77 -14.29 -24.26 -16.28
CA ALA A 77 -15.33 -23.75 -17.17
C ALA A 77 -15.33 -22.22 -17.20
N ALA A 78 -15.30 -21.60 -16.02
CA ALA A 78 -15.19 -20.13 -15.91
C ALA A 78 -13.84 -19.62 -16.48
N TYR A 79 -12.74 -20.35 -16.27
CA TYR A 79 -11.43 -20.00 -16.80
C TYR A 79 -11.40 -20.08 -18.33
N TRP A 80 -12.06 -21.08 -18.93
CA TRP A 80 -12.20 -21.20 -20.38
C TRP A 80 -12.93 -20.01 -21.00
N GLU A 81 -14.04 -19.56 -20.39
CA GLU A 81 -14.71 -18.33 -20.82
C GLU A 81 -13.79 -17.10 -20.74
N ALA A 82 -13.05 -16.98 -19.63
CA ALA A 82 -12.13 -15.86 -19.44
C ALA A 82 -10.97 -15.87 -20.45
N VAL A 83 -10.42 -17.03 -20.75
CA VAL A 83 -9.39 -17.19 -21.80
C VAL A 83 -9.95 -16.79 -23.16
N GLY A 84 -11.20 -17.17 -23.48
CA GLY A 84 -11.85 -16.73 -24.73
C GLY A 84 -11.90 -15.21 -24.88
N GLU A 85 -12.27 -14.47 -23.82
CA GLU A 85 -12.29 -13.01 -23.85
C GLU A 85 -10.88 -12.39 -23.97
N ILE A 86 -9.88 -13.01 -23.33
CA ILE A 86 -8.48 -12.59 -23.46
C ILE A 86 -7.98 -12.76 -24.90
N LEU A 87 -8.21 -13.93 -25.50
CA LEU A 87 -7.79 -14.20 -26.88
C LEU A 87 -8.49 -13.30 -27.90
N LYS A 88 -9.78 -12.97 -27.71
CA LYS A 88 -10.48 -11.98 -28.53
C LYS A 88 -9.79 -10.61 -28.46
N SER A 89 -9.34 -10.22 -27.27
CA SER A 89 -8.64 -8.95 -27.08
C SER A 89 -7.25 -8.94 -27.72
N GLU A 90 -6.52 -10.05 -27.62
CA GLU A 90 -5.20 -10.20 -28.26
C GLU A 90 -5.29 -10.23 -29.79
N ALA A 91 -6.36 -10.81 -30.33
CA ALA A 91 -6.64 -10.81 -31.75
C ALA A 91 -7.18 -9.47 -32.31
N GLY A 92 -7.40 -8.46 -31.46
CA GLY A 92 -7.93 -7.16 -31.88
C GLY A 92 -9.37 -7.21 -32.36
N HIS A 93 -10.17 -8.14 -31.87
CA HIS A 93 -11.57 -8.28 -32.29
C HIS A 93 -12.40 -7.03 -31.93
N PRO A 94 -13.27 -6.51 -32.83
CA PRO A 94 -14.02 -5.27 -32.61
C PRO A 94 -14.91 -5.24 -31.36
N GLY A 95 -15.31 -6.42 -30.85
CA GLY A 95 -16.10 -6.55 -29.61
C GLY A 95 -15.27 -6.81 -28.36
N ALA A 96 -13.94 -6.78 -28.45
CA ALA A 96 -13.07 -7.03 -27.31
C ALA A 96 -13.09 -5.84 -26.33
N SER A 97 -13.30 -6.14 -25.05
CA SER A 97 -13.35 -5.12 -23.99
C SER A 97 -12.63 -5.61 -22.75
N ALA A 98 -11.83 -4.73 -22.12
CA ALA A 98 -11.21 -5.03 -20.84
C ALA A 98 -12.25 -5.27 -19.74
N VAL A 99 -13.43 -4.65 -19.84
CA VAL A 99 -14.57 -4.89 -18.95
C VAL A 99 -15.11 -6.32 -19.11
N ALA A 100 -15.20 -6.83 -20.37
CA ALA A 100 -15.62 -8.21 -20.61
C ALA A 100 -14.63 -9.21 -20.02
N ILE A 101 -13.33 -8.98 -20.17
CA ILE A 101 -12.27 -9.78 -19.55
C ILE A 101 -12.40 -9.77 -18.03
N PHE A 102 -12.59 -8.59 -17.42
CA PHE A 102 -12.79 -8.48 -15.99
C PHE A 102 -14.01 -9.28 -15.50
N ASN A 103 -15.16 -9.12 -16.19
CA ASN A 103 -16.39 -9.83 -15.83
C ASN A 103 -16.25 -11.34 -15.94
N ALA A 104 -15.58 -11.84 -16.99
CA ALA A 104 -15.28 -13.25 -17.14
C ALA A 104 -14.32 -13.74 -16.03
N TRP A 105 -13.28 -12.98 -15.72
CA TRP A 105 -12.35 -13.32 -14.63
C TRP A 105 -13.00 -13.26 -13.25
N LYS A 106 -13.96 -12.36 -13.04
CA LYS A 106 -14.78 -12.33 -11.83
C LYS A 106 -15.58 -13.62 -11.63
N LYS A 107 -16.04 -14.26 -12.72
CA LYS A 107 -16.67 -15.59 -12.63
C LYS A 107 -15.67 -16.64 -12.12
N VAL A 108 -14.41 -16.62 -12.61
CA VAL A 108 -13.33 -17.49 -12.13
C VAL A 108 -13.13 -17.28 -10.62
N ALA A 109 -13.00 -16.04 -10.19
CA ALA A 109 -12.81 -15.69 -8.77
C ALA A 109 -13.96 -16.20 -7.90
N ASN A 110 -15.20 -16.03 -8.35
CA ASN A 110 -16.38 -16.54 -7.66
C ASN A 110 -16.43 -18.07 -7.62
N ALA A 111 -16.03 -18.76 -8.69
CA ALA A 111 -15.93 -20.22 -8.73
C ALA A 111 -14.89 -20.73 -7.73
N VAL A 112 -13.72 -20.09 -7.66
CA VAL A 112 -12.66 -20.44 -6.68
C VAL A 112 -13.16 -20.21 -5.24
N ILE A 113 -13.81 -19.07 -4.95
CA ILE A 113 -14.37 -18.80 -3.61
C ILE A 113 -15.40 -19.88 -3.24
N ARG A 114 -16.30 -20.26 -4.17
CA ARG A 114 -17.27 -21.33 -3.92
C ARG A 114 -16.59 -22.66 -3.66
N GLY A 115 -15.55 -22.99 -4.45
CA GLY A 115 -14.77 -24.21 -4.27
C GLY A 115 -14.17 -24.34 -2.88
N TYR A 116 -13.71 -23.23 -2.28
CA TYR A 116 -13.22 -23.21 -0.90
C TYR A 116 -14.34 -23.16 0.15
N SER A 117 -15.54 -22.71 -0.18
CA SER A 117 -16.64 -22.53 0.79
C SER A 117 -17.38 -23.82 1.11
N VAL A 118 -17.26 -24.86 0.31
CA VAL A 118 -17.91 -26.17 0.51
C VAL A 118 -17.16 -26.95 1.60
N GLN A 119 -17.90 -27.68 2.44
CA GLN A 119 -17.39 -28.40 3.62
C GLN A 119 -16.31 -29.47 3.30
N SER A 120 -16.34 -30.04 2.10
CA SER A 120 -15.31 -30.94 1.55
C SER A 120 -14.68 -30.33 0.29
N GLY A 121 -14.45 -29.03 0.32
CA GLY A 121 -13.99 -28.25 -0.82
C GLY A 121 -12.48 -28.31 -1.01
N LEU A 122 -11.96 -27.34 -1.77
CA LEU A 122 -10.55 -27.28 -2.11
C LEU A 122 -9.65 -27.24 -0.87
N PRO A 123 -8.57 -28.04 -0.83
CA PRO A 123 -7.67 -28.13 0.31
C PRO A 123 -6.83 -26.87 0.49
N ALA A 124 -6.40 -26.57 1.73
CA ALA A 124 -5.64 -25.37 2.05
C ALA A 124 -4.30 -25.25 1.30
N TRP A 125 -3.64 -26.37 0.98
CA TRP A 125 -2.40 -26.34 0.21
C TRP A 125 -2.57 -25.75 -1.20
N SER A 126 -3.82 -25.71 -1.73
CA SER A 126 -4.13 -25.09 -3.02
C SER A 126 -4.37 -23.57 -2.95
N LEU A 127 -4.26 -22.92 -1.78
CA LEU A 127 -4.42 -21.47 -1.58
C LEU A 127 -3.65 -20.57 -2.57
N PRO A 128 -2.48 -20.93 -3.10
CA PRO A 128 -1.85 -20.18 -4.18
C PRO A 128 -2.74 -19.91 -5.39
N CYS A 129 -3.75 -20.76 -5.67
CA CYS A 129 -4.76 -20.50 -6.70
C CYS A 129 -5.60 -19.27 -6.37
N LEU A 130 -6.03 -19.13 -5.11
CA LEU A 130 -6.76 -17.96 -4.63
C LEU A 130 -5.94 -16.68 -4.80
N TYR A 131 -4.63 -16.74 -4.51
CA TYR A 131 -3.71 -15.60 -4.64
C TYR A 131 -3.56 -15.16 -6.10
N THR A 132 -3.36 -16.11 -7.00
CA THR A 132 -3.21 -15.86 -8.44
C THR A 132 -4.49 -15.27 -9.00
N VAL A 133 -5.63 -15.85 -8.70
CA VAL A 133 -6.92 -15.39 -9.20
C VAL A 133 -7.24 -13.99 -8.66
N GLY A 134 -7.01 -13.73 -7.39
CA GLY A 134 -7.19 -12.39 -6.79
C GLY A 134 -6.25 -11.33 -7.38
N LYS A 135 -4.98 -11.68 -7.61
CA LYS A 135 -4.01 -10.81 -8.28
C LYS A 135 -4.47 -10.37 -9.67
N TYR A 136 -4.90 -11.33 -10.49
CA TYR A 136 -5.33 -11.03 -11.86
C TYR A 136 -6.70 -10.34 -11.90
N LEU A 137 -7.62 -10.66 -10.97
CA LEU A 137 -8.86 -9.93 -10.82
C LEU A 137 -8.60 -8.42 -10.64
N ARG A 138 -7.70 -8.07 -9.72
CA ARG A 138 -7.29 -6.68 -9.52
C ARG A 138 -6.62 -6.10 -10.77
N THR A 139 -5.79 -6.85 -11.45
CA THR A 139 -5.07 -6.39 -12.65
C THR A 139 -6.03 -6.08 -13.79
N PHE A 140 -7.00 -6.95 -14.02
CA PHE A 140 -8.01 -6.74 -15.07
C PHE A 140 -8.99 -5.62 -14.71
N ALA A 141 -9.34 -5.46 -13.43
CA ALA A 141 -10.13 -4.31 -12.98
C ALA A 141 -9.44 -2.98 -13.29
N ILE A 142 -8.14 -2.87 -13.00
CA ILE A 142 -7.37 -1.66 -13.32
C ILE A 142 -7.34 -1.40 -14.84
N LYS A 143 -7.17 -2.44 -15.65
CA LYS A 143 -7.18 -2.30 -17.11
C LYS A 143 -8.56 -1.86 -17.64
N ALA A 144 -9.64 -2.41 -17.05
CA ALA A 144 -11.01 -2.05 -17.41
C ALA A 144 -11.29 -0.58 -17.08
N ASP A 145 -10.97 -0.13 -15.88
CA ASP A 145 -11.18 1.28 -15.49
C ASP A 145 -10.33 2.23 -16.34
N LEU A 146 -9.09 1.85 -16.71
CA LEU A 146 -8.27 2.64 -17.63
C LEU A 146 -8.86 2.72 -19.03
N GLN A 147 -9.47 1.65 -19.54
CA GLN A 147 -10.15 1.66 -20.86
C GLN A 147 -11.37 2.57 -20.83
N VAL A 148 -12.19 2.49 -19.78
CA VAL A 148 -13.36 3.37 -19.61
C VAL A 148 -12.94 4.84 -19.54
N ALA A 149 -11.92 5.16 -18.76
CA ALA A 149 -11.38 6.51 -18.64
C ALA A 149 -10.85 7.06 -19.98
N SER A 150 -10.22 6.21 -20.80
CA SER A 150 -9.71 6.64 -22.12
C SER A 150 -10.83 6.89 -23.16
N GLN A 151 -11.97 6.24 -23.01
CA GLN A 151 -13.14 6.42 -23.90
C GLN A 151 -14.02 7.61 -23.50
N GLY A 152 -14.04 7.97 -22.19
CA GLY A 152 -14.83 9.09 -21.67
C GLY A 152 -14.21 10.48 -21.84
N SER A 153 -12.94 10.57 -22.25
CA SER A 153 -12.17 11.85 -22.27
C SER A 153 -12.39 12.73 -23.51
N SER A 154 -13.34 12.43 -24.37
CA SER A 154 -13.65 13.24 -25.54
C SER A 154 -14.90 14.11 -25.31
N GLY A 155 -14.74 15.22 -24.58
CA GLY A 155 -15.65 16.37 -24.66
C GLY A 155 -16.65 16.53 -23.51
N LEU A 156 -16.20 16.68 -22.24
CA LEU A 156 -17.09 16.79 -21.09
C LEU A 156 -17.01 18.13 -20.34
N ASP A 157 -18.18 18.65 -19.97
CA ASP A 157 -18.43 19.86 -19.21
C ASP A 157 -18.10 19.65 -17.70
N PHE A 158 -17.82 20.71 -16.95
CA PHE A 158 -17.31 20.71 -15.56
C PHE A 158 -18.16 19.91 -14.55
N GLN A 159 -19.47 19.74 -14.78
CA GLN A 159 -20.36 18.94 -13.94
C GLN A 159 -20.23 17.42 -14.18
N GLU A 160 -19.82 17.01 -15.38
CA GLU A 160 -19.57 15.61 -15.73
C GLU A 160 -18.21 15.13 -15.23
N GLU A 161 -17.26 16.05 -14.95
CA GLU A 161 -15.93 15.72 -14.43
C GLU A 161 -15.98 15.15 -13.01
N VAL A 162 -16.91 15.63 -12.16
CA VAL A 162 -17.14 15.10 -10.80
C VAL A 162 -17.82 13.72 -10.85
N ALA A 163 -18.78 13.52 -11.76
CA ALA A 163 -19.42 12.22 -11.97
C ALA A 163 -18.44 11.20 -12.57
N ALA A 164 -17.58 11.63 -13.50
CA ALA A 164 -16.53 10.81 -14.11
C ALA A 164 -15.45 10.35 -13.11
N ASP A 165 -15.18 11.11 -12.05
CA ASP A 165 -14.26 10.68 -10.99
C ASP A 165 -14.84 9.56 -10.10
N PHE A 166 -16.17 9.51 -9.94
CA PHE A 166 -16.85 8.38 -9.28
C PHE A 166 -16.90 7.12 -10.16
N GLU A 167 -17.02 7.26 -11.47
CA GLU A 167 -17.00 6.11 -12.40
C GLU A 167 -15.59 5.56 -12.66
N LYS A 168 -14.55 6.36 -12.49
CA LYS A 168 -13.14 6.01 -12.79
C LYS A 168 -12.61 4.75 -12.10
N ASN A 169 -13.23 4.28 -11.00
CA ASN A 169 -12.76 3.14 -10.22
C ASN A 169 -13.85 2.09 -9.93
N ALA A 170 -14.99 2.16 -10.60
CA ALA A 170 -16.15 1.30 -10.33
C ALA A 170 -15.81 -0.20 -10.43
N THR A 171 -15.03 -0.58 -11.45
CA THR A 171 -14.61 -1.96 -11.68
C THR A 171 -13.63 -2.42 -10.60
N LEU A 172 -12.73 -1.54 -10.17
CA LEU A 172 -11.77 -1.84 -9.11
C LEU A 172 -12.43 -1.93 -7.73
N GLU A 173 -13.49 -1.15 -7.48
CA GLU A 173 -14.31 -1.28 -6.28
C GLU A 173 -15.04 -2.62 -6.23
N ASP A 174 -15.59 -3.06 -7.38
CA ASP A 174 -16.22 -4.37 -7.49
C ASP A 174 -15.21 -5.51 -7.26
N ALA A 175 -14.00 -5.37 -7.80
CA ALA A 175 -12.90 -6.29 -7.50
C ALA A 175 -12.57 -6.30 -5.99
N ALA A 176 -12.57 -5.14 -5.32
CA ALA A 176 -12.35 -5.05 -3.88
C ALA A 176 -13.39 -5.84 -3.08
N ARG A 177 -14.67 -5.77 -3.49
CA ARG A 177 -15.75 -6.56 -2.84
C ARG A 177 -15.50 -8.07 -2.96
N VAL A 178 -15.05 -8.53 -4.14
CA VAL A 178 -14.73 -9.96 -4.34
C VAL A 178 -13.50 -10.37 -3.54
N ILE A 179 -12.44 -9.55 -3.52
CA ILE A 179 -11.23 -9.83 -2.73
C ILE A 179 -11.54 -9.80 -1.23
N ASN A 180 -12.45 -8.92 -0.77
CA ASN A 180 -12.91 -8.92 0.62
C ASN A 180 -13.62 -10.23 1.01
N ARG A 181 -14.36 -10.85 0.08
CA ARG A 181 -14.92 -12.19 0.31
C ARG A 181 -13.84 -13.26 0.43
N MET A 182 -12.73 -13.15 -0.34
CA MET A 182 -11.56 -14.03 -0.18
C MET A 182 -10.91 -13.85 1.19
N PHE A 183 -10.78 -12.61 1.66
CA PHE A 183 -10.29 -12.29 3.00
C PHE A 183 -11.18 -12.90 4.09
N THR A 184 -12.51 -12.69 4.01
CA THR A 184 -13.47 -13.24 4.97
C THR A 184 -13.43 -14.76 4.98
N LEU A 185 -13.31 -15.41 3.82
CA LEU A 185 -13.15 -16.85 3.69
C LEU A 185 -11.92 -17.37 4.47
N CYS A 186 -10.79 -16.67 4.37
CA CYS A 186 -9.57 -17.03 5.11
C CYS A 186 -9.72 -16.75 6.62
N LEU A 187 -10.34 -15.63 6.99
CA LEU A 187 -10.47 -15.20 8.38
C LEU A 187 -11.43 -16.09 9.17
N SER A 188 -12.57 -16.48 8.56
CA SER A 188 -13.65 -17.23 9.22
C SER A 188 -13.43 -18.74 9.28
N ASP A 189 -12.29 -19.23 8.79
CA ASP A 189 -12.01 -20.66 8.77
C ASP A 189 -11.79 -21.22 10.18
N ARG A 190 -12.40 -22.38 10.44
CA ARG A 190 -12.36 -23.08 11.74
C ARG A 190 -11.63 -24.42 11.67
N ALA A 191 -10.99 -24.73 10.55
CA ALA A 191 -10.20 -25.94 10.41
C ALA A 191 -8.94 -25.88 11.32
N PRO A 192 -8.36 -27.04 11.71
CA PRO A 192 -7.05 -27.09 12.37
C PRO A 192 -6.01 -26.28 11.59
N ILE A 193 -5.05 -25.68 12.30
CA ILE A 193 -4.08 -24.73 11.71
C ILE A 193 -3.33 -25.34 10.51
N GLU A 194 -2.97 -26.61 10.57
CA GLU A 194 -2.26 -27.30 9.49
C GLU A 194 -3.04 -27.34 8.17
N GLU A 195 -4.37 -27.44 8.26
CA GLU A 195 -5.29 -27.54 7.11
C GLU A 195 -6.11 -26.27 6.91
N SER A 196 -5.79 -25.20 7.63
CA SER A 196 -6.62 -24.00 7.65
C SER A 196 -6.31 -23.06 6.48
N ARG A 197 -7.37 -22.46 5.95
CA ARG A 197 -7.29 -21.35 4.97
C ARG A 197 -6.79 -20.06 5.59
N LYS A 198 -6.63 -19.98 6.92
CA LYS A 198 -6.01 -18.84 7.62
C LYS A 198 -4.62 -18.50 7.10
N TRP A 199 -3.90 -19.46 6.53
CA TRP A 199 -2.64 -19.23 5.82
C TRP A 199 -2.74 -18.25 4.64
N GLY A 200 -3.95 -18.00 4.12
CA GLY A 200 -4.22 -17.03 3.06
C GLY A 200 -4.42 -15.58 3.54
N ILE A 201 -4.51 -15.34 4.85
CA ILE A 201 -4.97 -14.06 5.41
C ILE A 201 -4.11 -12.88 4.97
N TYR A 202 -2.79 -12.94 5.13
CA TYR A 202 -1.91 -11.82 4.79
C TYR A 202 -1.80 -11.56 3.29
N ASN A 203 -1.93 -12.60 2.45
CA ASN A 203 -1.95 -12.37 1.00
C ASN A 203 -3.21 -11.62 0.57
N THR A 204 -4.38 -12.06 1.05
CA THR A 204 -5.67 -11.42 0.72
C THR A 204 -5.77 -10.01 1.31
N THR A 205 -5.27 -9.79 2.54
CA THR A 205 -5.14 -8.46 3.15
C THR A 205 -4.25 -7.55 2.32
N ASN A 206 -3.11 -8.03 1.87
CA ASN A 206 -2.19 -7.26 1.03
C ASN A 206 -2.80 -6.87 -0.32
N LEU A 207 -3.62 -7.75 -0.91
CA LEU A 207 -4.38 -7.42 -2.12
C LEU A 207 -5.41 -6.33 -1.86
N LEU A 208 -6.12 -6.39 -0.71
CA LEU A 208 -7.06 -5.35 -0.30
C LEU A 208 -6.35 -4.03 -0.02
N PHE A 209 -5.24 -4.03 0.70
CA PHE A 209 -4.45 -2.81 0.92
C PHE A 209 -4.07 -2.16 -0.41
N LYS A 210 -3.47 -2.93 -1.34
CA LYS A 210 -3.12 -2.44 -2.68
C LYS A 210 -4.32 -1.88 -3.44
N THR A 211 -5.50 -2.44 -3.23
CA THR A 211 -6.74 -2.02 -3.90
C THR A 211 -7.28 -0.76 -3.25
N TYR A 212 -7.43 -0.73 -1.91
CA TYR A 212 -7.93 0.45 -1.18
C TYR A 212 -7.03 1.67 -1.33
N PHE A 213 -5.71 1.48 -1.34
CA PHE A 213 -4.78 2.57 -1.67
C PHE A 213 -4.97 3.08 -3.11
N LYS A 214 -5.29 2.22 -4.06
CA LYS A 214 -5.51 2.62 -5.46
C LYS A 214 -6.81 3.39 -5.65
N ILE A 215 -7.91 3.00 -4.96
CA ILE A 215 -9.22 3.68 -5.01
C ILE A 215 -9.35 4.84 -4.01
N ASN A 216 -8.27 5.20 -3.34
CA ASN A 216 -8.24 6.26 -2.32
C ASN A 216 -9.13 6.03 -1.08
N SER A 217 -9.45 4.79 -0.74
CA SER A 217 -10.29 4.42 0.40
C SER A 217 -9.45 3.83 1.55
N VAL A 218 -8.37 4.52 1.92
CA VAL A 218 -7.40 4.05 2.93
C VAL A 218 -8.06 3.79 4.29
N GLY A 219 -9.12 4.53 4.65
CA GLY A 219 -9.85 4.32 5.89
C GLY A 219 -10.40 2.89 6.07
N LEU A 220 -10.72 2.18 4.98
CA LEU A 220 -11.19 0.79 5.02
C LEU A 220 -10.12 -0.19 5.49
N THR A 221 -8.84 0.14 5.34
CA THR A 221 -7.73 -0.70 5.80
C THR A 221 -7.73 -0.89 7.32
N LYS A 222 -8.21 0.13 8.07
CA LYS A 222 -8.32 0.06 9.54
C LYS A 222 -9.26 -1.04 10.01
N ASN A 223 -10.33 -1.29 9.24
CA ASN A 223 -11.27 -2.36 9.57
C ASN A 223 -10.65 -3.74 9.39
N LEU A 224 -9.81 -3.92 8.35
CA LEU A 224 -9.08 -5.16 8.14
C LEU A 224 -8.07 -5.41 9.26
N ILE A 225 -7.32 -4.38 9.66
CA ILE A 225 -6.35 -4.47 10.76
C ILE A 225 -7.05 -4.85 12.07
N ARG A 226 -8.19 -4.21 12.39
CA ARG A 226 -8.98 -4.56 13.58
C ARG A 226 -9.49 -6.00 13.53
N ALA A 227 -9.97 -6.46 12.37
CA ALA A 227 -10.46 -7.83 12.20
C ALA A 227 -9.34 -8.86 12.40
N ILE A 228 -8.14 -8.62 11.89
CA ILE A 228 -6.96 -9.47 12.10
C ILE A 228 -6.54 -9.46 13.58
N LYS A 229 -6.45 -8.27 14.21
CA LYS A 229 -6.10 -8.14 15.62
C LYS A 229 -7.10 -8.85 16.55
N ALA A 230 -8.39 -8.79 16.22
CA ALA A 230 -9.44 -9.46 17.01
C ALA A 230 -9.36 -11.00 16.96
N GLN A 231 -8.67 -11.57 15.98
CA GLN A 231 -8.48 -13.01 15.84
C GLN A 231 -7.01 -13.43 15.96
N SER A 232 -6.15 -12.58 16.51
CA SER A 232 -4.69 -12.82 16.61
C SER A 232 -4.35 -14.15 17.26
N ASP A 233 -5.09 -14.55 18.28
CA ASP A 233 -4.86 -15.78 19.06
C ASP A 233 -5.16 -17.06 18.26
N ASP A 234 -6.04 -16.95 17.26
CA ASP A 234 -6.44 -18.05 16.37
C ASP A 234 -5.64 -18.10 15.08
N LEU A 235 -4.74 -17.13 14.84
CA LEU A 235 -3.91 -17.07 13.63
C LEU A 235 -2.55 -17.73 13.87
N PRO A 236 -1.96 -18.34 12.83
CA PRO A 236 -0.55 -18.72 12.89
C PRO A 236 0.33 -17.49 13.18
N PRO A 237 1.47 -17.66 13.87
CA PRO A 237 2.39 -16.56 14.14
C PRO A 237 2.89 -15.94 12.83
N LEU A 238 3.10 -14.62 12.85
CA LEU A 238 3.40 -13.84 11.64
C LEU A 238 4.66 -14.33 10.91
N ASP A 239 5.67 -14.77 11.64
CA ASP A 239 6.94 -15.26 11.12
C ASP A 239 6.85 -16.61 10.38
N ALA A 240 5.77 -17.36 10.59
CA ALA A 240 5.49 -18.60 9.87
C ALA A 240 5.01 -18.39 8.42
N PHE A 241 4.57 -17.16 8.09
CA PHE A 241 4.10 -16.85 6.74
C PHE A 241 5.26 -16.58 5.76
N PRO A 242 5.01 -16.70 4.44
CA PRO A 242 6.00 -16.35 3.42
C PRO A 242 6.50 -14.91 3.59
N LYS A 243 7.82 -14.70 3.57
CA LYS A 243 8.44 -13.37 3.75
C LYS A 243 7.86 -12.29 2.83
N SER A 244 7.46 -12.63 1.61
CA SER A 244 6.84 -11.70 0.67
C SER A 244 5.49 -11.16 1.16
N HIS A 245 4.74 -11.98 1.92
CA HIS A 245 3.47 -11.56 2.52
C HIS A 245 3.73 -10.63 3.71
N ILE A 246 4.68 -11.00 4.58
CA ILE A 246 5.05 -10.22 5.77
C ILE A 246 5.59 -8.84 5.36
N VAL A 247 6.57 -8.79 4.47
CA VAL A 247 7.17 -7.53 3.98
C VAL A 247 6.12 -6.58 3.43
N THR A 248 5.17 -7.11 2.63
CA THR A 248 4.12 -6.28 2.06
C THR A 248 3.15 -5.80 3.13
N PHE A 249 2.79 -6.63 4.08
CA PHE A 249 1.90 -6.30 5.19
C PHE A 249 2.52 -5.23 6.10
N GLU A 250 3.75 -5.44 6.55
CA GLU A 250 4.53 -4.49 7.37
C GLU A 250 4.69 -3.14 6.65
N TYR A 251 4.99 -3.15 5.36
CA TYR A 251 5.09 -1.93 4.56
C TYR A 251 3.78 -1.12 4.59
N TYR A 252 2.64 -1.77 4.35
CA TYR A 252 1.36 -1.06 4.37
C TYR A 252 0.94 -0.61 5.76
N LEU A 253 1.24 -1.39 6.82
CA LEU A 253 1.04 -0.93 8.19
C LEU A 253 1.84 0.34 8.46
N GLY A 254 3.11 0.34 8.13
CA GLY A 254 3.96 1.52 8.29
C GLY A 254 3.45 2.74 7.53
N VAL A 255 2.96 2.56 6.30
CA VAL A 255 2.36 3.67 5.53
C VAL A 255 1.05 4.15 6.17
N ILE A 256 0.20 3.25 6.68
CA ILE A 256 -1.05 3.62 7.35
C ILE A 256 -0.75 4.40 8.64
N HIS A 257 0.17 3.92 9.48
CA HIS A 257 0.60 4.62 10.69
C HIS A 257 1.24 5.98 10.37
N PHE A 258 2.01 6.07 9.28
CA PHE A 258 2.57 7.33 8.81
C PHE A 258 1.49 8.34 8.42
N LEU A 259 0.43 7.91 7.71
CA LEU A 259 -0.71 8.74 7.34
C LEU A 259 -1.56 9.14 8.56
N ASP A 260 -1.58 8.31 9.61
CA ASP A 260 -2.24 8.57 10.89
C ASP A 260 -1.36 9.36 11.87
N GLU A 261 -0.17 9.81 11.46
CA GLU A 261 0.79 10.59 12.27
C GLU A 261 1.44 9.82 13.44
N ASN A 262 1.26 8.51 13.48
CA ASN A 262 1.91 7.63 14.45
C ASN A 262 3.33 7.28 13.98
N TYR A 263 4.23 8.24 13.99
CA TYR A 263 5.55 8.12 13.35
C TYR A 263 6.44 7.06 14.00
N ALA A 264 6.34 6.84 15.31
CA ALA A 264 7.11 5.80 16.00
C ALA A 264 6.72 4.39 15.52
N GLU A 265 5.43 4.08 15.45
CA GLU A 265 4.92 2.82 14.95
C GLU A 265 5.18 2.67 13.44
N ALA A 266 5.08 3.78 12.68
CA ALA A 266 5.42 3.80 11.26
C ALA A 266 6.88 3.44 11.01
N GLU A 267 7.82 3.99 11.80
CA GLU A 267 9.25 3.69 11.72
C GLU A 267 9.53 2.21 12.04
N GLU A 268 8.90 1.67 13.08
CA GLU A 268 9.04 0.27 13.46
C GLU A 268 8.62 -0.67 12.32
N HIS A 269 7.39 -0.52 11.81
CA HIS A 269 6.86 -1.35 10.74
C HIS A 269 7.66 -1.22 9.43
N LEU A 270 8.02 0.00 9.02
CA LEU A 270 8.83 0.22 7.82
C LEU A 270 10.25 -0.37 7.97
N THR A 271 10.83 -0.28 9.16
CA THR A 271 12.13 -0.89 9.44
C THR A 271 12.06 -2.41 9.40
N ASN A 272 10.99 -3.02 9.93
CA ASN A 272 10.75 -4.45 9.85
C ASN A 272 10.57 -4.91 8.38
N ALA A 273 9.76 -4.20 7.61
CA ALA A 273 9.62 -4.45 6.18
C ALA A 273 10.98 -4.39 5.45
N TRP A 274 11.80 -3.39 5.76
CA TRP A 274 13.14 -3.23 5.19
C TRP A 274 14.09 -4.37 5.54
N LYS A 275 14.15 -4.77 6.80
CA LYS A 275 15.02 -5.87 7.27
C LYS A 275 14.67 -7.19 6.60
N LEU A 276 13.38 -7.46 6.42
CA LEU A 276 12.89 -8.72 5.83
C LEU A 276 12.91 -8.71 4.30
N CYS A 277 13.02 -7.53 3.67
CA CYS A 277 13.01 -7.41 2.23
C CYS A 277 14.23 -8.09 1.60
N TYR A 278 13.99 -8.80 0.49
CA TYR A 278 15.04 -9.50 -0.26
C TYR A 278 16.10 -8.53 -0.78
N ARG A 279 17.38 -8.83 -0.50
CA ARG A 279 18.51 -7.92 -0.78
C ARG A 279 18.63 -7.51 -2.25
N HIS A 280 18.28 -8.39 -3.18
CA HIS A 280 18.35 -8.12 -4.62
C HIS A 280 17.04 -7.55 -5.20
N ALA A 281 16.02 -7.31 -4.39
CA ALA A 281 14.81 -6.61 -4.81
C ALA A 281 15.05 -5.08 -4.84
N ASN A 282 16.01 -4.63 -5.66
CA ASN A 282 16.47 -3.24 -5.72
C ASN A 282 15.31 -2.26 -5.85
N LYS A 283 14.33 -2.53 -6.72
CA LYS A 283 13.13 -1.68 -6.88
C LYS A 283 12.33 -1.46 -5.60
N ASN A 284 12.35 -2.41 -4.66
CA ASN A 284 11.62 -2.32 -3.40
C ASN A 284 12.45 -1.70 -2.27
N ARG A 285 13.77 -1.91 -2.30
CA ARG A 285 14.70 -1.36 -1.31
C ARG A 285 15.10 0.08 -1.62
N ASP A 286 15.20 0.41 -2.88
CA ASP A 286 15.72 1.66 -3.39
C ASP A 286 14.82 2.87 -3.07
N ASN A 287 13.57 2.62 -2.66
CA ASN A 287 12.68 3.67 -2.15
C ASN A 287 13.17 4.30 -0.82
N GLN A 288 14.18 3.75 -0.16
CA GLN A 288 14.72 4.27 1.10
C GLN A 288 16.08 4.97 0.95
N LEU A 289 16.77 4.79 -0.17
CA LEU A 289 18.06 5.44 -0.44
C LEU A 289 17.91 6.36 -1.65
N LEU A 290 17.81 7.66 -1.41
CA LEU A 290 17.61 8.68 -2.46
C LEU A 290 18.76 8.73 -3.47
N ALA A 291 19.99 8.39 -3.05
CA ALA A 291 21.18 8.52 -3.87
C ALA A 291 21.19 7.72 -5.20
N PRO A 292 20.66 6.49 -5.30
CA PRO A 292 20.56 5.77 -6.55
C PRO A 292 19.44 6.27 -7.48
N PHE A 293 18.58 7.20 -7.02
CA PHE A 293 17.41 7.70 -7.75
C PHE A 293 17.46 9.19 -7.98
N PRO A 294 18.10 9.65 -9.06
CA PRO A 294 18.24 11.08 -9.36
C PRO A 294 16.92 11.85 -9.35
N ARG A 295 15.82 11.20 -9.77
CA ARG A 295 14.48 11.83 -9.75
C ARG A 295 13.95 12.03 -8.34
N LEU A 296 14.07 11.03 -7.46
CA LEU A 296 13.65 11.13 -6.06
C LEU A 296 14.57 12.06 -5.28
N GLU A 297 15.87 11.97 -5.53
CA GLU A 297 16.86 12.86 -4.93
C GLU A 297 16.56 14.33 -5.27
N LYS A 298 16.32 14.64 -6.53
CA LYS A 298 15.94 15.99 -6.99
C LYS A 298 14.68 16.50 -6.29
N LEU A 299 13.71 15.59 -6.00
CA LEU A 299 12.43 15.94 -5.40
C LEU A 299 12.52 16.13 -3.88
N PHE A 300 13.20 15.22 -3.17
CA PHE A 300 13.18 15.18 -1.71
C PHE A 300 14.41 15.80 -1.03
N ARG A 301 15.57 15.85 -1.71
CA ARG A 301 16.78 16.46 -1.14
C ARG A 301 16.61 17.94 -0.76
N PRO A 302 15.95 18.80 -1.56
CA PRO A 302 15.67 20.17 -1.18
C PRO A 302 14.85 20.26 0.12
N LEU A 303 13.77 19.48 0.23
CA LEU A 303 12.92 19.42 1.44
C LEU A 303 13.72 18.97 2.67
N SER A 304 14.47 17.88 2.55
CA SER A 304 15.30 17.35 3.64
C SER A 304 16.34 18.39 4.12
N ASN A 305 16.97 19.09 3.19
CA ASN A 305 17.93 20.14 3.53
C ASN A 305 17.24 21.31 4.25
N CYS A 306 16.09 21.78 3.75
CA CYS A 306 15.33 22.87 4.36
C CYS A 306 14.84 22.50 5.75
N ILE A 307 14.34 21.28 5.97
CA ILE A 307 13.96 20.78 7.29
C ILE A 307 15.17 20.81 8.23
N ARG A 308 16.30 20.29 7.80
CA ARG A 308 17.52 20.21 8.63
C ARG A 308 18.12 21.57 8.94
N THR A 309 18.05 22.50 8.01
CA THR A 309 18.57 23.87 8.17
C THR A 309 17.58 24.81 8.85
N GLY A 310 16.29 24.47 8.88
CA GLY A 310 15.22 25.35 9.36
C GLY A 310 14.90 26.48 8.37
N ASP A 311 15.11 26.24 7.06
CA ASP A 311 14.82 27.19 5.98
C ASP A 311 13.34 27.02 5.56
N LEU A 312 12.47 27.87 6.11
CA LEU A 312 11.04 27.83 5.85
C LEU A 312 10.69 28.25 4.41
N VAL A 313 11.37 29.28 3.90
CA VAL A 313 11.13 29.80 2.55
C VAL A 313 11.59 28.80 1.48
N GLY A 314 12.78 28.22 1.67
CA GLY A 314 13.26 27.15 0.82
C GLY A 314 12.35 25.93 0.85
N PHE A 315 11.80 25.61 2.02
CA PHE A 315 10.84 24.52 2.18
C PHE A 315 9.54 24.77 1.39
N ASP A 316 8.93 25.96 1.54
CA ASP A 316 7.70 26.34 0.81
C ASP A 316 7.93 26.32 -0.70
N LYS A 317 9.08 26.80 -1.18
CA LYS A 317 9.48 26.73 -2.60
C LYS A 317 9.65 25.28 -3.09
N ALA A 318 10.28 24.43 -2.28
CA ALA A 318 10.48 23.02 -2.64
C ALA A 318 9.17 22.24 -2.64
N MET A 319 8.24 22.57 -1.75
CA MET A 319 6.88 22.01 -1.74
C MET A 319 6.12 22.38 -3.01
N SER A 320 6.10 23.68 -3.38
CA SER A 320 5.44 24.15 -4.60
C SER A 320 6.05 23.56 -5.88
N ALA A 321 7.38 23.43 -5.93
CA ALA A 321 8.06 22.84 -7.08
C ALA A 321 7.77 21.33 -7.26
N GLY A 322 7.42 20.63 -6.20
CA GLY A 322 7.12 19.21 -6.20
C GLY A 322 5.62 18.87 -6.10
N GLU A 323 4.75 19.88 -6.04
CA GLU A 323 3.32 19.75 -5.70
C GLU A 323 2.61 18.66 -6.51
N GLU A 324 2.69 18.71 -7.83
CA GLU A 324 2.06 17.74 -8.73
C GLU A 324 2.46 16.28 -8.39
N GLU A 325 3.76 16.03 -8.21
CA GLU A 325 4.27 14.69 -7.87
C GLU A 325 3.88 14.27 -6.44
N PHE A 326 3.85 15.20 -5.49
CA PHE A 326 3.47 14.91 -4.11
C PHE A 326 1.98 14.61 -3.98
N VAL A 327 1.11 15.35 -4.69
CA VAL A 327 -0.33 15.11 -4.75
C VAL A 327 -0.59 13.78 -5.45
N LYS A 328 0.02 13.52 -6.60
CA LYS A 328 -0.08 12.25 -7.33
C LYS A 328 0.33 11.03 -6.48
N ARG A 329 1.33 11.20 -5.63
CA ARG A 329 1.79 10.18 -4.68
C ARG A 329 1.03 10.17 -3.36
N ARG A 330 0.11 11.12 -3.15
CA ARG A 330 -0.69 11.29 -1.93
C ARG A 330 0.14 11.52 -0.66
N ILE A 331 1.29 12.15 -0.81
CA ILE A 331 2.20 12.47 0.30
C ILE A 331 2.31 13.97 0.56
N TYR A 332 1.54 14.81 -0.16
CA TYR A 332 1.60 16.26 0.00
C TYR A 332 1.33 16.70 1.44
N LEU A 333 0.18 16.29 2.00
CA LEU A 333 -0.20 16.67 3.37
C LEU A 333 0.80 16.18 4.44
N PRO A 334 1.27 14.90 4.42
CA PRO A 334 2.34 14.47 5.31
C PRO A 334 3.64 15.29 5.16
N LEU A 335 4.01 15.67 3.94
CA LEU A 335 5.23 16.48 3.71
C LEU A 335 5.06 17.92 4.18
N GLU A 336 3.87 18.53 3.99
CA GLU A 336 3.56 19.88 4.45
C GLU A 336 3.79 20.03 5.96
N ARG A 337 3.51 18.99 6.75
CA ARG A 337 3.80 18.97 8.20
C ARG A 337 5.30 19.00 8.51
N GLY A 338 6.15 18.66 7.55
CA GLY A 338 7.60 18.85 7.66
C GLY A 338 8.00 20.30 7.93
N ARG A 339 7.12 21.26 7.60
CA ARG A 339 7.30 22.68 7.89
C ARG A 339 7.37 22.97 9.40
N ASP A 340 6.58 22.27 10.20
CA ASP A 340 6.64 22.40 11.68
C ASP A 340 7.98 21.89 12.22
N ILE A 341 8.51 20.82 11.62
CA ILE A 341 9.83 20.28 11.99
C ILE A 341 10.94 21.25 11.57
N ALA A 342 10.82 21.88 10.40
CA ALA A 342 11.75 22.92 9.96
C ALA A 342 11.72 24.13 10.91
N LEU A 343 10.53 24.58 11.31
CA LEU A 343 10.33 25.65 12.30
C LEU A 343 10.93 25.28 13.65
N ARG A 344 10.69 24.06 14.14
CA ARG A 344 11.33 23.56 15.37
C ARG A 344 12.84 23.63 15.27
N ASN A 345 13.42 23.22 14.15
CA ASN A 345 14.86 23.22 13.94
C ASN A 345 15.42 24.64 13.86
N LEU A 346 14.68 25.59 13.28
CA LEU A 346 15.02 27.01 13.31
C LEU A 346 15.06 27.52 14.77
N PHE A 347 14.02 27.32 15.53
CA PHE A 347 13.91 27.78 16.92
C PHE A 347 14.92 27.07 17.84
N ARG A 348 15.22 25.80 17.58
CA ARG A 348 16.30 25.10 18.25
C ARG A 348 17.65 25.79 18.03
N LYS A 349 17.93 26.29 16.83
CA LYS A 349 19.17 27.05 16.55
C LYS A 349 19.21 28.37 17.30
N VAL A 350 18.08 29.06 17.43
CA VAL A 350 17.98 30.27 18.29
C VAL A 350 18.34 29.95 19.73
N PHE A 351 17.77 28.86 20.26
CA PHE A 351 18.08 28.41 21.62
C PHE A 351 19.54 28.03 21.81
N ILE A 352 20.14 27.37 20.85
CA ILE A 352 21.56 27.01 20.90
C ILE A 352 22.45 28.26 20.82
N ALA A 353 22.12 29.21 19.95
CA ALA A 353 22.84 30.49 19.79
C ALA A 353 22.76 31.39 21.05
N GLY A 354 21.68 31.24 21.84
CA GLY A 354 21.54 32.00 23.11
C GLY A 354 22.58 31.66 24.19
N GLY A 355 23.37 30.58 24.00
CA GLY A 355 24.52 30.26 24.85
C GLY A 355 24.16 29.77 26.25
N PHE A 356 25.04 30.05 27.19
CA PHE A 356 24.94 29.62 28.59
C PHE A 356 24.85 30.83 29.50
N GLU A 357 24.18 30.68 30.64
CA GLU A 357 24.20 31.69 31.71
C GLU A 357 25.56 31.67 32.39
N GLU A 358 25.99 32.87 32.93
CA GLU A 358 27.23 32.96 33.70
C GLU A 358 27.14 32.05 34.92
N SER A 359 28.13 31.17 35.04
CA SER A 359 28.19 30.22 36.17
C SER A 359 28.67 30.93 37.41
N LYS A 360 28.01 30.71 38.54
CA LYS A 360 28.56 31.02 39.84
C LYS A 360 29.66 30.01 40.17
N ASP A 361 30.73 30.48 40.79
CA ASP A 361 31.98 29.73 41.05
C ASP A 361 31.75 28.21 41.33
N GLY A 362 32.33 27.37 40.46
CA GLY A 362 32.41 25.91 40.63
C GLY A 362 31.24 25.06 40.13
N GLN A 363 30.20 25.66 39.51
CA GLN A 363 29.10 24.88 38.93
C GLN A 363 29.24 24.74 37.39
N PRO A 364 28.80 23.62 36.77
CA PRO A 364 28.82 23.51 35.34
C PRO A 364 27.93 24.57 34.69
N PRO A 365 28.30 25.12 33.52
CA PRO A 365 27.54 26.14 32.84
C PRO A 365 26.13 25.64 32.47
N ILE A 366 25.10 26.39 32.88
CA ILE A 366 23.70 26.06 32.61
C ILE A 366 23.25 26.81 31.35
N ARG A 367 22.63 26.08 30.39
CA ARG A 367 22.12 26.73 29.19
C ARG A 367 21.00 27.73 29.54
N ARG A 368 21.04 28.88 28.86
CA ARG A 368 20.03 29.94 29.02
C ARG A 368 18.65 29.41 28.59
N THR A 369 17.72 29.25 29.56
CA THR A 369 16.38 28.68 29.29
C THR A 369 15.32 29.77 29.11
N ARG A 370 15.61 31.04 29.44
CA ARG A 370 14.72 32.19 29.27
C ARG A 370 15.13 32.94 28.01
N VAL A 371 14.36 32.74 26.90
CA VAL A 371 14.66 33.33 25.61
C VAL A 371 13.60 34.37 25.26
N PRO A 372 13.98 35.63 24.94
CA PRO A 372 13.03 36.65 24.47
C PRO A 372 12.33 36.19 23.18
N VAL A 373 11.02 36.44 23.07
CA VAL A 373 10.23 36.19 21.85
C VAL A 373 10.83 36.95 20.66
N ALA A 374 11.44 38.11 20.88
CA ALA A 374 12.10 38.91 19.88
C ALA A 374 13.27 38.18 19.18
N GLU A 375 13.98 37.27 19.84
CA GLU A 375 15.05 36.46 19.22
C GLU A 375 14.49 35.47 18.20
N PHE A 376 13.33 34.86 18.53
CA PHE A 376 12.62 33.98 17.56
C PHE A 376 12.05 34.80 16.39
N ALA A 377 11.53 35.99 16.64
CA ALA A 377 11.08 36.91 15.61
C ALA A 377 12.23 37.32 14.66
N ALA A 378 13.40 37.62 15.23
CA ALA A 378 14.60 37.96 14.45
C ALA A 378 15.01 36.78 13.51
N ALA A 379 14.98 35.54 14.01
CA ALA A 379 15.29 34.36 13.20
C ALA A 379 14.29 34.16 12.04
N LEU A 380 13.00 34.38 12.28
CA LEU A 380 11.97 34.33 11.24
C LEU A 380 12.19 35.41 10.18
N ARG A 381 12.56 36.63 10.58
CA ARG A 381 12.87 37.75 9.66
C ARG A 381 14.06 37.40 8.75
N ILE A 382 15.14 36.84 9.29
CA ILE A 382 16.29 36.42 8.49
C ILE A 382 15.85 35.43 7.41
N GLY A 383 15.01 34.47 7.73
CA GLY A 383 14.48 33.48 6.78
C GLY A 383 13.55 34.08 5.72
N THR A 384 12.80 35.16 6.04
CA THR A 384 11.79 35.75 5.15
C THR A 384 12.27 36.95 4.35
N HIS A 385 13.50 37.46 4.58
CA HIS A 385 14.06 38.61 3.84
C HIS A 385 14.01 38.41 2.30
N ALA A 386 14.14 37.20 1.81
CA ALA A 386 14.10 36.88 0.39
C ALA A 386 12.69 37.00 -0.23
N THR A 387 11.63 37.10 0.57
CA THR A 387 10.22 37.16 0.09
C THR A 387 9.60 38.56 0.20
N GLY A 388 10.37 39.57 0.60
CA GLY A 388 9.87 40.95 0.75
C GLY A 388 8.96 41.18 1.98
N ARG A 389 8.72 40.20 2.82
CA ARG A 389 8.04 40.35 4.11
C ARG A 389 9.01 40.95 5.14
N THR A 390 8.96 42.25 5.32
CA THR A 390 9.84 42.97 6.25
C THR A 390 9.33 43.02 7.69
N ARG A 391 8.08 42.70 7.93
CA ARG A 391 7.47 42.77 9.25
C ARG A 391 6.87 41.45 9.69
N VAL A 392 7.45 40.84 10.71
CA VAL A 392 6.89 39.66 11.39
C VAL A 392 6.20 40.20 12.64
N ASP A 393 4.91 39.89 12.78
CA ASP A 393 4.12 40.27 13.93
C ASP A 393 4.52 39.44 15.17
N MET A 394 4.60 40.06 16.32
CA MET A 394 4.97 39.35 17.56
C MET A 394 3.88 38.38 17.98
N ASP A 395 2.62 38.69 17.72
CA ASP A 395 1.50 37.79 18.01
C ASP A 395 1.56 36.55 17.09
N GLU A 396 1.98 36.69 15.82
CA GLU A 396 2.24 35.55 14.92
C GLU A 396 3.33 34.63 15.48
N VAL A 397 4.42 35.23 16.01
CA VAL A 397 5.53 34.45 16.61
C VAL A 397 5.06 33.69 17.84
N GLU A 398 4.28 34.32 18.69
CA GLU A 398 3.71 33.66 19.87
C GLU A 398 2.78 32.50 19.49
N CYS A 399 1.95 32.67 18.46
CA CYS A 399 1.11 31.60 17.93
C CYS A 399 1.94 30.43 17.40
N LEU A 400 3.04 30.69 16.67
CA LEU A 400 3.92 29.63 16.17
C LEU A 400 4.61 28.89 17.32
N LEU A 401 5.07 29.60 18.35
CA LEU A 401 5.67 28.99 19.54
C LEU A 401 4.65 28.14 20.32
N ALA A 402 3.43 28.66 20.52
CA ALA A 402 2.35 27.94 21.17
C ALA A 402 1.99 26.65 20.42
N ASN A 403 1.95 26.72 19.11
CA ASN A 403 1.70 25.55 18.24
C ASN A 403 2.78 24.47 18.39
N LEU A 404 4.06 24.86 18.43
CA LEU A 404 5.16 23.90 18.64
C LEU A 404 5.10 23.26 20.03
N ILE A 405 4.72 24.03 21.06
CA ILE A 405 4.54 23.49 22.41
C ILE A 405 3.36 22.52 22.44
N TYR A 406 2.23 22.91 21.85
CA TYR A 406 1.04 22.06 21.78
C TYR A 406 1.30 20.73 21.04
N LYS A 407 2.05 20.78 19.93
CA LYS A 407 2.45 19.60 19.16
C LYS A 407 3.56 18.76 19.85
N GLY A 408 4.04 19.16 21.02
CA GLY A 408 5.11 18.46 21.72
C GLY A 408 6.49 18.54 21.05
N LEU A 409 6.65 19.42 20.06
CA LEU A 409 7.91 19.66 19.35
C LEU A 409 8.86 20.58 20.12
N MET A 410 8.34 21.28 21.11
CA MET A 410 9.06 22.14 22.05
C MET A 410 8.46 22.00 23.45
N LYS A 411 9.29 21.95 24.48
CA LYS A 411 8.83 21.89 25.89
C LYS A 411 9.15 23.20 26.63
N GLY A 412 8.12 23.85 27.10
CA GLY A 412 8.22 25.14 27.80
C GLY A 412 6.87 25.81 27.89
N TYR A 413 6.88 27.10 28.29
CA TYR A 413 5.70 27.93 28.30
C TYR A 413 6.06 29.36 27.90
N ILE A 414 5.07 30.14 27.48
CA ILE A 414 5.21 31.53 27.07
C ILE A 414 4.75 32.43 28.24
N ALA A 415 5.66 33.26 28.71
CA ALA A 415 5.32 34.33 29.67
C ALA A 415 5.05 35.64 28.89
N ARG A 416 3.82 35.78 28.40
CA ARG A 416 3.40 36.83 27.47
C ARG A 416 3.69 38.24 28.02
N GLU A 417 3.33 38.50 29.29
CA GLU A 417 3.55 39.81 29.94
C GLU A 417 5.03 40.24 29.95
N ARG A 418 5.93 39.27 29.96
CA ARG A 418 7.40 39.51 29.95
C ARG A 418 8.04 39.39 28.57
N GLY A 419 7.29 39.00 27.57
CA GLY A 419 7.79 38.77 26.22
C GLY A 419 8.89 37.70 26.13
N ILE A 420 8.83 36.66 27.00
CA ILE A 420 9.84 35.60 27.06
C ILE A 420 9.22 34.20 26.94
N VAL A 421 9.96 33.30 26.37
CA VAL A 421 9.69 31.84 26.40
C VAL A 421 10.59 31.22 27.44
N VAL A 422 10.01 30.43 28.34
CA VAL A 422 10.76 29.65 29.33
C VAL A 422 10.78 28.19 28.88
N LEU A 423 11.96 27.73 28.50
CA LEU A 423 12.16 26.37 27.96
C LEU A 423 12.53 25.39 29.08
N SER A 424 12.25 24.11 28.85
CA SER A 424 12.55 23.05 29.79
C SER A 424 14.06 22.92 30.00
N LYS A 425 14.47 22.59 31.23
CA LYS A 425 15.84 22.28 31.58
C LYS A 425 16.18 20.83 31.22
N ASN A 426 17.44 20.41 31.41
CA ASN A 426 17.88 19.02 31.26
C ASN A 426 17.83 18.46 29.84
N ASN A 427 18.28 19.23 28.86
CA ASN A 427 18.35 18.79 27.44
C ASN A 427 17.01 18.23 26.90
N SER A 428 15.90 18.76 27.37
CA SER A 428 14.57 18.32 26.94
C SER A 428 13.73 19.44 26.31
N ALA A 429 14.34 20.61 26.04
CA ALA A 429 13.66 21.74 25.43
C ALA A 429 13.08 21.43 24.04
N PHE A 430 13.81 20.64 23.26
CA PHE A 430 13.41 20.16 21.93
C PHE A 430 13.47 18.64 21.88
N PRO A 431 12.36 17.93 22.16
CA PRO A 431 12.33 16.47 22.22
C PRO A 431 12.89 15.79 20.97
N GLY A 432 13.66 14.73 21.17
CA GLY A 432 14.28 13.95 20.08
C GLY A 432 15.50 14.61 19.41
N THR A 433 16.00 15.75 19.93
CA THR A 433 17.15 16.45 19.33
C THR A 433 18.40 16.49 20.22
N GLY A 434 18.32 15.93 21.44
CA GLY A 434 19.42 15.95 22.41
C GLY A 434 19.70 17.34 23.05
N VAL A 435 18.75 18.27 22.95
CA VAL A 435 18.87 19.65 23.48
C VAL A 435 17.61 20.05 24.22
#